data_a957c04d8c00b310f006a1731ecf58db
#
_entry.id   a957c04d8c00b310f006a1731ecf58db
#
_cell.length_a   1.000
_cell.length_b   1.000
_cell.length_c   1.000
_cell.angle_alpha   90.00
_cell.angle_beta   90.00
_cell.angle_gamma   90.00
#
_symmetry.space_group_name_H-M   'P 1'
#
loop_
_entity.id
_entity.type
_entity.pdbx_description
1 polymer ?
#
loop_
_entity_poly.entity_id
_entity_poly.type
_entity_poly.pdbx_seq_one_letter_code
_entity_poly.pdbx_strand_id
1 'polypeptide(L)'
;MYCVNDMAVMQAWFDDMMIKPSSILTPLADPTRSFTKALDLEMEGTPPQLGYVRSKRFAAVFDDGKCTNLFVSAAPGDPAGDDDPSASLVENVLKSL
;
A
#
# COMPACT_ATOMS: atom_id res chain seq x y z
N MET A 1 2.68 6.50 3.72
CA MET A 1 2.90 5.27 2.92
C MET A 1 2.83 4.07 3.84
N TYR A 2 2.23 3.01 3.37
CA TYR A 2 1.87 1.84 4.16
C TYR A 2 2.38 0.56 3.51
N CYS A 3 2.77 -0.41 4.31
CA CYS A 3 3.14 -1.73 3.82
C CYS A 3 2.97 -2.79 4.92
N VAL A 4 2.77 -4.06 4.50
CA VAL A 4 2.83 -5.22 5.39
C VAL A 4 4.31 -5.54 5.64
N ASN A 5 4.91 -4.79 6.54
CA ASN A 5 6.30 -4.92 6.96
C ASN A 5 6.44 -4.33 8.36
N ASP A 6 7.58 -4.58 9.01
CA ASP A 6 7.87 -3.93 10.29
C ASP A 6 8.38 -2.49 10.08
N MET A 7 8.44 -1.72 11.18
CA MET A 7 8.85 -0.32 11.10
C MET A 7 10.31 -0.14 10.68
N ALA A 8 11.20 -1.07 11.03
CA ALA A 8 12.60 -1.00 10.63
C ALA A 8 12.74 -1.08 9.10
N VAL A 9 11.97 -1.95 8.45
CA VAL A 9 11.95 -2.06 6.99
C VAL A 9 11.37 -0.79 6.37
N MET A 10 10.29 -0.25 6.92
CA MET A 10 9.68 0.98 6.42
C MET A 10 10.65 2.16 6.53
N GLN A 11 11.38 2.26 7.63
CA GLN A 11 12.37 3.32 7.82
C GLN A 11 13.53 3.18 6.84
N ALA A 12 14.04 1.96 6.64
CA ALA A 12 15.10 1.71 5.66
C ALA A 12 14.67 2.08 4.24
N TRP A 13 13.42 1.78 3.87
CA TRP A 13 12.87 2.16 2.56
C TRP A 13 12.80 3.68 2.40
N PHE A 14 12.31 4.39 3.44
CA PHE A 14 12.26 5.86 3.40
C PHE A 14 13.66 6.46 3.30
N ASP A 15 14.63 5.92 4.04
CA ASP A 15 16.03 6.38 3.96
C ASP A 15 16.61 6.16 2.56
N ASP A 16 16.35 5.00 1.96
CA ASP A 16 16.80 4.67 0.59
C ASP A 16 16.21 5.64 -0.44
N MET A 17 14.92 6.00 -0.29
CA MET A 17 14.27 6.98 -1.16
C MET A 17 14.60 8.43 -0.81
N MET A 18 15.46 8.67 0.19
CA MET A 18 15.85 10.00 0.65
C MET A 18 14.65 10.85 1.10
N ILE A 19 13.63 10.23 1.67
CA ILE A 19 12.49 10.95 2.25
C ILE A 19 12.87 11.45 3.64
N LYS A 20 12.84 12.75 3.82
CA LYS A 20 13.23 13.40 5.09
C LYS A 20 12.10 13.32 6.12
N PRO A 21 12.42 13.31 7.43
CA PRO A 21 11.40 13.36 8.49
C PRO A 21 10.48 14.57 8.41
N SER A 22 10.92 15.67 7.80
CA SER A 22 10.12 16.88 7.58
C SER A 22 9.14 16.77 6.42
N SER A 23 9.18 15.67 5.64
CA SER A 23 8.26 15.42 4.54
C SER A 23 6.83 15.24 5.03
N ILE A 24 5.86 15.49 4.14
CA ILE A 24 4.45 15.18 4.39
C ILE A 24 4.18 13.66 4.37
N LEU A 25 5.14 12.87 3.90
CA LEU A 25 5.00 11.41 3.85
C LEU A 25 5.37 10.79 5.19
N THR A 26 4.51 9.90 5.68
CA THR A 26 4.72 9.16 6.93
C THR A 26 4.76 7.66 6.63
N PRO A 27 5.79 6.93 7.14
CA PRO A 27 5.79 5.47 7.01
C PRO A 27 4.81 4.85 8.01
N LEU A 28 4.02 3.89 7.55
CA LEU A 28 3.08 3.14 8.37
C LEU A 28 3.36 1.64 8.19
N ALA A 29 3.51 0.94 9.30
CA ALA A 29 3.81 -0.49 9.32
C ALA A 29 2.60 -1.31 9.76
N ASP A 30 2.35 -2.42 9.08
CA ASP A 30 1.27 -3.36 9.41
C ASP A 30 1.83 -4.80 9.40
N PRO A 31 2.72 -5.15 10.35
CA PRO A 31 3.41 -6.44 10.32
C PRO A 31 2.48 -7.64 10.48
N THR A 32 1.36 -7.47 11.18
CA THR A 32 0.37 -8.54 11.41
C THR A 32 -0.78 -8.54 10.43
N ARG A 33 -0.78 -7.63 9.47
CA ARG A 33 -1.85 -7.43 8.48
C ARG A 33 -3.20 -7.04 9.09
N SER A 34 -3.22 -6.50 10.30
CA SER A 34 -4.49 -6.12 10.97
C SER A 34 -5.27 -5.10 10.14
N PHE A 35 -4.60 -4.06 9.67
CA PHE A 35 -5.21 -3.02 8.83
C PHE A 35 -5.58 -3.57 7.45
N THR A 36 -4.70 -4.36 6.86
CA THR A 36 -4.92 -4.99 5.57
C THR A 36 -6.15 -5.90 5.58
N LYS A 37 -6.30 -6.70 6.63
CA LYS A 37 -7.48 -7.57 6.81
C LYS A 37 -8.75 -6.77 6.99
N ALA A 38 -8.70 -5.69 7.78
CA ALA A 38 -9.86 -4.83 8.03
C ALA A 38 -10.39 -4.20 6.75
N LEU A 39 -9.53 -3.91 5.78
CA LEU A 39 -9.90 -3.37 4.47
C LEU A 39 -10.16 -4.44 3.41
N ASP A 40 -9.99 -5.72 3.75
CA ASP A 40 -10.09 -6.84 2.80
C ASP A 40 -9.14 -6.67 1.59
N LEU A 41 -7.89 -6.30 1.88
CA LEU A 41 -6.88 -6.01 0.86
C LEU A 41 -5.69 -6.97 0.91
N GLU A 42 -5.84 -8.16 1.46
CA GLU A 42 -4.80 -9.18 1.38
C GLU A 42 -4.60 -9.62 -0.07
N MET A 43 -3.34 -9.71 -0.49
CA MET A 43 -3.01 -10.12 -1.86
C MET A 43 -3.23 -11.62 -2.02
N GLU A 44 -4.05 -12.00 -2.99
CA GLU A 44 -4.23 -13.39 -3.37
C GLU A 44 -3.04 -13.88 -4.18
N GLY A 45 -2.68 -15.15 -4.02
CA GLY A 45 -1.59 -15.75 -4.80
C GLY A 45 -0.22 -15.12 -4.53
N THR A 46 0.05 -14.72 -3.29
CA THR A 46 1.36 -14.17 -2.91
C THR A 46 2.48 -15.12 -3.32
N PRO A 47 3.46 -14.66 -4.11
CA PRO A 47 4.58 -15.49 -4.51
C PRO A 47 5.35 -16.03 -3.31
N PRO A 48 5.77 -17.31 -3.30
CA PRO A 48 6.47 -17.91 -2.16
C PRO A 48 7.73 -17.18 -1.72
N GLN A 49 8.42 -16.53 -2.66
CA GLN A 49 9.64 -15.78 -2.35
C GLN A 49 9.38 -14.57 -1.46
N LEU A 50 8.16 -14.10 -1.32
CA LEU A 50 7.82 -13.01 -0.41
C LEU A 50 7.66 -13.46 1.04
N GLY A 51 7.60 -14.78 1.28
CA GLY A 51 7.65 -15.38 2.61
C GLY A 51 6.34 -15.34 3.40
N TYR A 52 5.46 -14.39 3.15
CA TYR A 52 4.16 -14.27 3.84
C TYR A 52 3.20 -13.42 3.02
N VAL A 53 1.91 -13.47 3.38
CA VAL A 53 0.86 -12.73 2.68
C VAL A 53 1.09 -11.21 2.79
N ARG A 54 1.00 -10.55 1.65
CA ARG A 54 1.16 -9.09 1.53
C ARG A 54 -0.17 -8.44 1.19
N SER A 55 -0.19 -7.10 1.19
CA SER A 55 -1.36 -6.35 0.73
C SER A 55 -1.38 -6.22 -0.78
N LYS A 56 -2.56 -6.06 -1.35
CA LYS A 56 -2.71 -5.56 -2.72
C LYS A 56 -2.09 -4.16 -2.81
N ARG A 57 -1.73 -3.76 -4.03
CA ARG A 57 -1.30 -2.38 -4.28
C ARG A 57 -2.54 -1.48 -4.30
N PHE A 58 -2.59 -0.47 -3.44
CA PHE A 58 -3.75 0.40 -3.37
C PHE A 58 -3.39 1.81 -2.92
N ALA A 59 -4.30 2.74 -3.20
CA ALA A 59 -4.36 4.05 -2.57
C ALA A 59 -5.75 4.23 -1.97
N ALA A 60 -5.83 4.88 -0.82
CA ALA A 60 -7.10 5.14 -0.15
C ALA A 60 -7.11 6.56 0.40
N VAL A 61 -8.28 7.18 0.34
CA VAL A 61 -8.52 8.49 0.94
C VAL A 61 -9.42 8.29 2.16
N PHE A 62 -9.00 8.84 3.29
CA PHE A 62 -9.76 8.81 4.53
C PHE A 62 -10.14 10.24 4.91
N ASP A 63 -11.38 10.41 5.31
CA ASP A 63 -11.89 11.67 5.83
C ASP A 63 -12.60 11.39 7.15
N ASP A 64 -12.09 12.00 8.24
CA ASP A 64 -12.62 11.82 9.59
C ASP A 64 -12.76 10.35 9.98
N GLY A 65 -11.73 9.55 9.68
CA GLY A 65 -11.68 8.13 10.01
C GLY A 65 -12.46 7.21 9.07
N LYS A 66 -13.08 7.76 8.03
CA LYS A 66 -13.84 6.97 7.05
C LYS A 66 -13.10 6.89 5.72
N CYS A 67 -13.04 5.70 5.14
CA CYS A 67 -12.51 5.52 3.79
C CYS A 67 -13.55 6.01 2.78
N THR A 68 -13.24 7.13 2.13
CA THR A 68 -14.16 7.75 1.15
C THR A 68 -13.87 7.28 -0.27
N ASN A 69 -12.62 6.91 -0.56
CA ASN A 69 -12.20 6.44 -1.88
C ASN A 69 -11.18 5.32 -1.72
N LEU A 70 -11.29 4.31 -2.57
CA LEU A 70 -10.36 3.19 -2.60
C LEU A 70 -10.01 2.87 -4.06
N PHE A 71 -8.70 2.84 -4.35
CA PHE A 71 -8.16 2.57 -5.69
C PHE A 71 -7.23 1.37 -5.59
N VAL A 72 -7.63 0.24 -6.18
CA VAL A 72 -6.86 -1.01 -6.10
C VAL A 72 -6.29 -1.35 -7.47
N SER A 73 -4.98 -1.59 -7.53
CA SER A 73 -4.26 -1.99 -8.75
C SER A 73 -3.93 -3.48 -8.70
N ALA A 74 -4.94 -4.32 -8.58
CA ALA A 74 -4.79 -5.78 -8.59
C ALA A 74 -5.75 -6.39 -9.60
N ALA A 75 -5.27 -7.39 -10.36
CA ALA A 75 -6.05 -8.10 -11.37
C ALA A 75 -5.75 -9.59 -11.29
N PRO A 76 -6.59 -10.49 -11.85
CA PRO A 76 -6.36 -11.93 -11.77
C PRO A 76 -5.01 -12.42 -12.26
N GLY A 77 -4.44 -11.78 -13.29
CA GLY A 77 -3.09 -12.09 -13.80
C GLY A 77 -1.99 -11.20 -13.24
N ASP A 78 -2.33 -10.27 -12.33
CA ASP A 78 -1.42 -9.24 -11.80
C ASP A 78 -1.79 -8.93 -10.35
N PRO A 79 -1.62 -9.90 -9.43
CA PRO A 79 -2.09 -9.73 -8.05
C PRO A 79 -1.38 -8.62 -7.29
N ALA A 80 -0.13 -8.30 -7.65
CA ALA A 80 0.65 -7.24 -7.01
C ALA A 80 0.45 -5.87 -7.66
N GLY A 81 -0.25 -5.79 -8.81
CA GLY A 81 -0.43 -4.56 -9.56
C GLY A 81 0.84 -4.04 -10.24
N ASP A 82 1.84 -4.91 -10.47
CA ASP A 82 3.11 -4.49 -11.04
C ASP A 82 3.04 -4.23 -12.54
N ASP A 83 2.19 -4.96 -13.26
CA ASP A 83 2.02 -4.79 -14.71
C ASP A 83 1.18 -3.55 -15.03
N ASP A 84 0.16 -3.26 -14.21
CA ASP A 84 -0.68 -2.09 -14.38
C ASP A 84 -1.01 -1.45 -13.01
N PRO A 85 -0.15 -0.58 -12.50
CA PRO A 85 -0.38 0.11 -11.24
C PRO A 85 -1.25 1.38 -11.37
N SER A 86 -1.76 1.69 -12.54
CA SER A 86 -2.37 3.01 -12.87
C SER A 86 -3.48 3.43 -11.91
N ALA A 87 -4.31 2.49 -11.43
CA ALA A 87 -5.45 2.81 -10.56
C ALA A 87 -5.02 3.51 -9.27
N SER A 88 -3.89 3.11 -8.69
CA SER A 88 -3.40 3.63 -7.41
C SER A 88 -2.30 4.68 -7.53
N LEU A 89 -1.94 5.08 -8.74
CA LEU A 89 -0.96 6.15 -8.95
C LEU A 89 -1.57 7.52 -8.67
N VAL A 90 -0.72 8.47 -8.29
CA VAL A 90 -1.13 9.81 -7.88
C VAL A 90 -1.97 10.53 -8.93
N GLU A 91 -1.67 10.34 -10.20
CA GLU A 91 -2.40 10.95 -11.30
C GLU A 91 -3.88 10.55 -11.29
N ASN A 92 -4.16 9.27 -11.07
CA ASN A 92 -5.53 8.77 -11.01
C ASN A 92 -6.24 9.21 -9.73
N VAL A 93 -5.53 9.18 -8.61
CA VAL A 93 -6.11 9.58 -7.31
C VAL A 93 -6.51 11.06 -7.35
N LEU A 94 -5.65 11.92 -7.87
CA LEU A 94 -5.92 13.37 -7.95
C LEU A 94 -7.12 13.70 -8.85
N LYS A 95 -7.35 12.92 -9.91
CA LYS A 95 -8.53 13.13 -10.79
C LYS A 95 -9.84 12.88 -10.07
N SER A 96 -9.83 12.10 -9.00
CA SER A 96 -11.03 11.67 -8.27
C SER A 96 -11.31 12.49 -7.01
N LEU A 97 -10.43 13.43 -6.70
CA LEU A 97 -10.57 14.30 -5.52
C LEU A 97 -11.28 15.60 -5.82
#